data_022469396088848d706f71090630f566
#
_entry.id   022469396088848d706f71090630f566
#
_cell.length_a   1.000
_cell.length_b   1.000
_cell.length_c   1.000
_cell.angle_alpha   90.00
_cell.angle_beta   90.00
_cell.angle_gamma   90.00
#
_symmetry.space_group_name_H-M   'P 1'
#
loop_
_entity.id
_entity.type
_entity.pdbx_description
1 polymer ?
#
loop_
_entity_poly.entity_id
_entity_poly.type
_entity_poly.pdbx_seq_one_letter_code
_entity_poly.pdbx_strand_id
1 'polypeptide(L)'
;MQCEIRTLFVQDWKELLVFLLLGTVSLFGQSKQGETRPGWSHLKYALYFTYPEIEKLLLDTASMRETMEYLGPVRPVRVYLECTSKGDVNVPQMKELADRFRALGVSVSGAMVPTVPGGPICYNNPDHLAQLERRSRAIAQVFDEVILDDWLFTTCTCEKCVAGRGKSTWGDYRTKLLLDKSKKHIIDPAREVHPGIRMIIKYPNWYEGHRENGYDVLNETHQFDAMAVGIETRTRATHDQHIPIYSGYVFQKWWSGVDPAKWVGSWLDNYTMQGQDNDYVAQVWQAVLAQSPEIILWSGGHLHHTGPFSDVYPHFREMLPEFDRVAGMLTGPPRGVPVYLPYGSEGEYNIFGYLGMAGIPLSPVGQFPTGGQNAIFTRHSLRDPDLAGKMLARLRAGHDVFMTWELFCKLGETEFSNMLNLMEPGGSVSSSVFRTRVGWNDQLTKSDRPFVFPRIATTTWPYAREVAVVREDNDFGVLLSVKYLNGTLHILNMPENSYDLLRLPAPVLNMIRRACSGDLGMHLAGPGGVGMYLFGTGQYVLYNMNDETVTVSLRFDGKPAGSGWRELVHGRMLAISEHKSQERSDPVTYGDVSLTLRPFEIAVVQSPDTSGTR
;
A
#
# COMPACT_ATOMS: atom_id res chain seq x y z
N MET A 1 1.17 -88.53 5.47
CA MET A 1 0.98 -87.23 6.14
C MET A 1 2.06 -86.27 5.70
N GLN A 2 2.24 -86.10 4.38
CA GLN A 2 3.28 -85.23 3.77
C GLN A 2 2.83 -84.71 2.37
N CYS A 3 1.55 -84.49 2.12
CA CYS A 3 1.12 -84.11 0.79
C CYS A 3 0.09 -82.90 0.76
N GLU A 4 -0.30 -82.32 1.91
CA GLU A 4 -1.26 -81.24 1.93
C GLU A 4 -0.70 -79.84 2.29
N ILE A 5 0.58 -79.71 2.57
CA ILE A 5 1.15 -78.39 2.96
C ILE A 5 1.76 -77.65 1.76
N ARG A 6 1.89 -78.24 0.56
CA ARG A 6 2.49 -77.58 -0.59
C ARG A 6 1.53 -76.80 -1.50
N THR A 7 0.18 -76.97 -1.35
CA THR A 7 -0.76 -76.35 -2.25
C THR A 7 -1.35 -75.07 -1.68
N LEU A 8 -1.30 -74.83 -0.36
CA LEU A 8 -1.79 -73.62 0.29
C LEU A 8 -0.79 -72.44 0.23
N PHE A 9 0.52 -72.73 0.08
CA PHE A 9 1.55 -71.68 0.01
C PHE A 9 1.71 -71.04 -1.38
N VAL A 10 1.21 -71.65 -2.42
CA VAL A 10 1.40 -71.15 -3.81
C VAL A 10 0.21 -70.23 -4.23
N GLN A 11 -0.93 -70.35 -3.58
CA GLN A 11 -2.11 -69.55 -3.91
C GLN A 11 -2.04 -68.18 -3.25
N ASP A 12 -1.52 -68.09 -2.03
CA ASP A 12 -1.34 -66.84 -1.30
C ASP A 12 -0.28 -65.91 -1.90
N TRP A 13 0.76 -66.48 -2.52
CA TRP A 13 1.80 -65.65 -3.18
C TRP A 13 1.35 -65.03 -4.50
N LYS A 14 0.40 -65.63 -5.19
CA LYS A 14 -0.15 -65.03 -6.43
C LYS A 14 -1.11 -63.90 -6.14
N GLU A 15 -1.91 -63.98 -5.10
CA GLU A 15 -2.77 -62.89 -4.65
C GLU A 15 -1.98 -61.76 -4.00
N LEU A 16 -0.93 -62.05 -3.24
CA LEU A 16 -0.03 -61.05 -2.68
C LEU A 16 0.77 -60.30 -3.77
N LEU A 17 1.19 -61.00 -4.85
CA LEU A 17 1.87 -60.37 -5.98
C LEU A 17 0.93 -59.54 -6.85
N VAL A 18 -0.36 -59.90 -6.95
CA VAL A 18 -1.38 -59.10 -7.63
C VAL A 18 -1.77 -57.86 -6.81
N PHE A 19 -1.84 -58.00 -5.46
CA PHE A 19 -2.06 -56.84 -4.59
C PHE A 19 -0.84 -55.90 -4.53
N LEU A 20 0.39 -56.42 -4.54
CA LEU A 20 1.60 -55.62 -4.62
C LEU A 20 1.78 -54.97 -6.01
N LEU A 21 1.39 -55.63 -7.10
CA LEU A 21 1.41 -55.04 -8.44
C LEU A 21 0.26 -54.02 -8.67
N LEU A 22 -0.91 -54.24 -8.09
CA LEU A 22 -1.99 -53.26 -8.12
C LEU A 22 -1.76 -52.11 -7.16
N GLY A 23 -1.11 -52.32 -6.01
CA GLY A 23 -0.70 -51.27 -5.06
C GLY A 23 0.46 -50.41 -5.60
N THR A 24 1.40 -50.97 -6.32
CA THR A 24 2.51 -50.20 -6.93
C THR A 24 2.10 -49.48 -8.19
N VAL A 25 1.13 -49.99 -8.96
CA VAL A 25 0.54 -49.23 -10.09
C VAL A 25 -0.34 -48.08 -9.61
N SER A 26 -1.00 -48.18 -8.44
CA SER A 26 -1.69 -47.06 -7.82
C SER A 26 -0.76 -46.02 -7.19
N LEU A 27 0.46 -46.40 -6.77
CA LEU A 27 1.43 -45.46 -6.18
C LEU A 27 2.30 -44.77 -7.25
N PHE A 28 2.43 -45.33 -8.45
CA PHE A 28 3.11 -44.70 -9.58
C PHE A 28 2.16 -44.01 -10.56
N GLY A 29 0.86 -44.20 -10.43
CA GLY A 29 -0.17 -43.56 -11.25
C GLY A 29 -0.74 -42.25 -10.66
N GLN A 30 -0.34 -41.81 -9.45
CA GLN A 30 -0.81 -40.54 -8.84
C GLN A 30 0.25 -39.44 -8.80
N SER A 31 1.36 -39.60 -9.47
CA SER A 31 2.33 -38.51 -9.59
C SER A 31 2.40 -38.01 -11.03
N LYS A 32 1.33 -37.45 -11.56
CA LYS A 32 1.38 -36.48 -12.68
C LYS A 32 -0.03 -36.21 -13.19
N GLN A 33 -0.71 -35.40 -12.45
CA GLN A 33 -1.68 -34.40 -12.94
C GLN A 33 -2.21 -33.69 -11.69
N GLY A 34 -1.31 -32.97 -11.00
CA GLY A 34 -1.75 -31.82 -10.25
C GLY A 34 -2.12 -30.79 -11.28
N GLU A 35 -3.36 -30.81 -11.79
CA GLU A 35 -3.95 -29.62 -12.37
C GLU A 35 -3.83 -28.54 -11.31
N THR A 36 -2.79 -27.70 -11.45
CA THR A 36 -2.71 -26.46 -10.69
C THR A 36 -3.85 -25.58 -11.19
N ARG A 37 -5.00 -25.69 -10.52
CA ARG A 37 -6.13 -24.80 -10.81
C ARG A 37 -5.63 -23.36 -10.72
N PRO A 38 -5.94 -22.49 -11.70
CA PRO A 38 -5.61 -21.08 -11.61
C PRO A 38 -6.15 -20.47 -10.32
N GLY A 39 -5.31 -19.66 -9.64
CA GLY A 39 -5.69 -18.94 -8.43
C GLY A 39 -5.45 -19.69 -7.12
N TRP A 40 -5.36 -18.91 -6.09
CA TRP A 40 -5.36 -19.32 -4.69
C TRP A 40 -6.77 -19.21 -4.12
N SER A 41 -6.97 -19.63 -2.85
CA SER A 41 -8.32 -19.61 -2.24
C SER A 41 -8.85 -18.20 -2.00
N HIS A 42 -7.97 -17.28 -1.66
CA HIS A 42 -8.29 -15.91 -1.25
C HIS A 42 -7.60 -14.84 -2.10
N LEU A 43 -6.51 -15.20 -2.79
CA LEU A 43 -5.72 -14.27 -3.61
C LEU A 43 -5.76 -14.63 -5.09
N LYS A 44 -5.67 -13.60 -5.93
CA LYS A 44 -5.53 -13.72 -7.37
C LYS A 44 -4.26 -13.02 -7.81
N TYR A 45 -3.43 -13.73 -8.54
CA TYR A 45 -2.21 -13.17 -9.12
C TYR A 45 -2.35 -13.09 -10.64
N ALA A 46 -1.81 -12.01 -11.21
CA ALA A 46 -1.60 -11.88 -12.63
C ALA A 46 -0.11 -11.69 -12.92
N LEU A 47 0.36 -12.19 -14.05
CA LEU A 47 1.72 -11.96 -14.55
C LEU A 47 1.67 -10.96 -15.69
N TYR A 48 2.50 -9.94 -15.64
CA TYR A 48 2.74 -9.03 -16.74
C TYR A 48 4.02 -9.44 -17.47
N PHE A 49 4.00 -9.48 -18.78
CA PHE A 49 5.18 -9.72 -19.61
C PHE A 49 5.42 -8.53 -20.51
N THR A 50 6.60 -7.95 -20.43
CA THR A 50 7.04 -6.89 -21.35
C THR A 50 7.26 -7.46 -22.75
N TYR A 51 7.22 -6.62 -23.78
CA TYR A 51 7.40 -7.09 -25.15
C TYR A 51 8.74 -7.82 -25.38
N PRO A 52 9.89 -7.33 -24.85
CA PRO A 52 11.15 -8.09 -24.96
C PRO A 52 11.15 -9.45 -24.26
N GLU A 53 10.40 -9.56 -23.16
CA GLU A 53 10.24 -10.85 -22.45
C GLU A 53 9.37 -11.80 -23.25
N ILE A 54 8.33 -11.29 -23.91
CA ILE A 54 7.49 -12.08 -24.82
C ILE A 54 8.33 -12.66 -25.95
N GLU A 55 9.16 -11.83 -26.61
CA GLU A 55 10.05 -12.29 -27.68
C GLU A 55 11.02 -13.37 -27.20
N LYS A 56 11.57 -13.23 -26.01
CA LYS A 56 12.57 -14.14 -25.45
C LYS A 56 11.98 -15.42 -24.87
N LEU A 57 10.84 -15.34 -24.19
CA LEU A 57 10.37 -16.41 -23.29
C LEU A 57 9.06 -17.06 -23.76
N LEU A 58 8.27 -16.40 -24.60
CA LEU A 58 6.88 -16.84 -24.83
C LEU A 58 6.57 -17.18 -26.30
N LEU A 59 7.32 -16.69 -27.27
CA LEU A 59 7.02 -16.95 -28.68
C LEU A 59 7.31 -18.39 -29.08
N ASP A 60 8.41 -18.97 -28.59
CA ASP A 60 8.67 -20.39 -28.74
C ASP A 60 7.82 -21.22 -27.77
N THR A 61 7.18 -22.29 -28.28
CA THR A 61 6.26 -23.10 -27.47
C THR A 61 6.95 -23.85 -26.33
N ALA A 62 8.20 -24.29 -26.53
CA ALA A 62 8.95 -25.00 -25.49
C ALA A 62 9.37 -24.02 -24.39
N SER A 63 9.92 -22.86 -24.75
CA SER A 63 10.31 -21.79 -23.82
C SER A 63 9.11 -21.26 -23.03
N MET A 64 7.97 -21.08 -23.67
CA MET A 64 6.73 -20.69 -22.99
C MET A 64 6.31 -21.72 -21.95
N ARG A 65 6.39 -23.02 -22.28
CA ARG A 65 6.05 -24.08 -21.35
C ARG A 65 6.98 -24.07 -20.15
N GLU A 66 8.29 -24.01 -20.37
CA GLU A 66 9.29 -23.93 -19.31
C GLU A 66 9.06 -22.72 -18.39
N THR A 67 8.82 -21.53 -18.97
CA THR A 67 8.51 -20.31 -18.23
C THR A 67 7.27 -20.49 -17.35
N MET A 68 6.19 -21.05 -17.90
CA MET A 68 4.95 -21.22 -17.15
C MET A 68 5.04 -22.37 -16.11
N GLU A 69 5.85 -23.40 -16.34
CA GLU A 69 6.16 -24.41 -15.34
C GLU A 69 6.96 -23.80 -14.17
N TYR A 70 7.97 -22.97 -14.45
CA TYR A 70 8.78 -22.31 -13.43
C TYR A 70 7.96 -21.34 -12.57
N LEU A 71 7.09 -20.52 -13.19
CA LEU A 71 6.20 -19.56 -12.52
C LEU A 71 4.89 -20.21 -12.02
N GLY A 72 4.69 -21.50 -12.29
CA GLY A 72 3.48 -22.25 -11.93
C GLY A 72 3.06 -22.16 -10.45
N PRO A 73 3.98 -22.10 -9.47
CA PRO A 73 3.63 -21.91 -8.05
C PRO A 73 2.83 -20.63 -7.78
N VAL A 74 2.96 -19.58 -8.61
CA VAL A 74 2.15 -18.34 -8.49
C VAL A 74 0.67 -18.61 -8.74
N ARG A 75 0.33 -19.65 -9.53
CA ARG A 75 -1.05 -19.97 -9.96
C ARG A 75 -1.75 -18.77 -10.61
N PRO A 76 -1.17 -18.14 -11.65
CA PRO A 76 -1.74 -16.92 -12.21
C PRO A 76 -3.12 -17.18 -12.79
N VAL A 77 -4.07 -16.30 -12.49
CA VAL A 77 -5.41 -16.33 -13.09
C VAL A 77 -5.46 -15.56 -14.39
N ARG A 78 -4.46 -14.69 -14.65
CA ARG A 78 -4.39 -13.78 -15.78
C ARG A 78 -2.94 -13.55 -16.21
N VAL A 79 -2.76 -13.28 -17.49
CA VAL A 79 -1.54 -12.69 -18.03
C VAL A 79 -1.87 -11.38 -18.75
N TYR A 80 -1.01 -10.38 -18.57
CA TYR A 80 -1.00 -9.16 -19.36
C TYR A 80 0.17 -9.24 -20.36
N LEU A 81 -0.11 -9.06 -21.64
CA LEU A 81 0.88 -9.16 -22.70
C LEU A 81 1.13 -7.77 -23.31
N GLU A 82 2.31 -7.23 -23.13
CA GLU A 82 2.71 -5.98 -23.76
C GLU A 82 2.85 -6.18 -25.27
N CYS A 83 2.02 -5.50 -26.04
CA CYS A 83 1.87 -5.79 -27.46
C CYS A 83 2.97 -5.22 -28.35
N THR A 84 3.70 -4.23 -27.85
CA THR A 84 4.81 -3.58 -28.57
C THR A 84 5.64 -2.72 -27.63
N SER A 85 6.95 -2.71 -27.80
CA SER A 85 7.82 -1.79 -27.06
C SER A 85 7.91 -0.41 -27.72
N LYS A 86 7.99 -0.33 -29.05
CA LYS A 86 8.22 0.94 -29.77
C LYS A 86 7.60 1.00 -31.17
N GLY A 87 7.31 -0.16 -31.75
CA GLY A 87 6.82 -0.30 -33.13
C GLY A 87 5.31 -0.46 -33.24
N ASP A 88 4.88 -1.01 -34.36
CA ASP A 88 3.49 -1.43 -34.59
C ASP A 88 3.27 -2.83 -34.00
N VAL A 89 2.01 -3.13 -33.66
CA VAL A 89 1.62 -4.41 -33.06
C VAL A 89 1.57 -5.51 -34.14
N ASN A 90 2.22 -6.62 -33.87
CA ASN A 90 2.09 -7.83 -34.68
C ASN A 90 0.82 -8.60 -34.27
N VAL A 91 -0.32 -8.22 -34.88
CA VAL A 91 -1.65 -8.78 -34.55
C VAL A 91 -1.71 -10.30 -34.66
N PRO A 92 -1.25 -10.95 -35.80
CA PRO A 92 -1.27 -12.42 -35.91
C PRO A 92 -0.50 -13.11 -34.76
N GLN A 93 0.69 -12.65 -34.47
CA GLN A 93 1.54 -13.22 -33.40
C GLN A 93 0.91 -13.07 -32.02
N MET A 94 0.39 -11.88 -31.70
CA MET A 94 -0.28 -11.63 -30.41
C MET A 94 -1.56 -12.49 -30.27
N LYS A 95 -2.29 -12.68 -31.35
CA LYS A 95 -3.48 -13.54 -31.34
C LYS A 95 -3.12 -15.00 -31.06
N GLU A 96 -2.12 -15.52 -31.77
CA GLU A 96 -1.63 -16.89 -31.55
C GLU A 96 -1.17 -17.09 -30.10
N LEU A 97 -0.38 -16.15 -29.56
CA LEU A 97 0.09 -16.21 -28.19
C LEU A 97 -1.06 -16.16 -27.17
N ALA A 98 -2.03 -15.25 -27.37
CA ALA A 98 -3.21 -15.16 -26.54
C ALA A 98 -4.03 -16.47 -26.54
N ASP A 99 -4.19 -17.10 -27.70
CA ASP A 99 -4.92 -18.37 -27.82
C ASP A 99 -4.19 -19.52 -27.10
N ARG A 100 -2.84 -19.54 -27.10
CA ARG A 100 -2.03 -20.50 -26.33
C ARG A 100 -2.29 -20.35 -24.82
N PHE A 101 -2.32 -19.13 -24.28
CA PHE A 101 -2.63 -18.90 -22.86
C PHE A 101 -4.07 -19.27 -22.50
N ARG A 102 -5.04 -18.93 -23.36
CA ARG A 102 -6.45 -19.31 -23.19
C ARG A 102 -6.60 -20.85 -23.13
N ALA A 103 -5.83 -21.56 -23.94
CA ALA A 103 -5.80 -23.03 -23.92
C ALA A 103 -5.25 -23.62 -22.60
N LEU A 104 -4.44 -22.84 -21.87
CA LEU A 104 -3.97 -23.20 -20.52
C LEU A 104 -4.99 -22.83 -19.42
N GLY A 105 -6.15 -22.27 -19.76
CA GLY A 105 -7.17 -21.83 -18.81
C GLY A 105 -6.84 -20.52 -18.09
N VAL A 106 -5.87 -19.75 -18.61
CA VAL A 106 -5.46 -18.45 -18.05
C VAL A 106 -6.13 -17.33 -18.85
N SER A 107 -6.73 -16.36 -18.16
CA SER A 107 -7.27 -15.16 -18.81
C SER A 107 -6.14 -14.32 -19.42
N VAL A 108 -6.42 -13.67 -20.54
CA VAL A 108 -5.41 -12.90 -21.27
C VAL A 108 -5.91 -11.50 -21.53
N SER A 109 -5.12 -10.52 -21.15
CA SER A 109 -5.34 -9.09 -21.42
C SER A 109 -4.15 -8.52 -22.18
N GLY A 110 -4.41 -7.55 -23.05
CA GLY A 110 -3.34 -6.80 -23.69
C GLY A 110 -2.76 -5.75 -22.76
N ALA A 111 -1.55 -5.31 -23.08
CA ALA A 111 -0.95 -4.17 -22.40
C ALA A 111 -0.33 -3.21 -23.43
N MET A 112 -0.40 -1.92 -23.15
CA MET A 112 0.17 -0.87 -23.97
C MET A 112 0.99 0.10 -23.12
N VAL A 113 2.24 0.31 -23.51
CA VAL A 113 3.08 1.38 -22.98
C VAL A 113 2.97 2.56 -23.95
N PRO A 114 2.40 3.71 -23.52
CA PRO A 114 2.29 4.90 -24.37
C PRO A 114 3.64 5.60 -24.58
N THR A 115 4.50 5.01 -25.40
CA THR A 115 5.81 5.53 -25.78
C THR A 115 5.98 5.55 -27.30
N VAL A 116 6.98 6.27 -27.79
CA VAL A 116 7.39 6.32 -29.21
C VAL A 116 8.89 6.03 -29.32
N PRO A 117 9.40 5.65 -30.50
CA PRO A 117 10.84 5.60 -30.71
C PRO A 117 11.49 6.93 -30.33
N GLY A 118 12.42 6.89 -29.37
CA GLY A 118 13.11 8.09 -28.87
C GLY A 118 12.61 8.61 -27.52
N GLY A 119 11.56 8.07 -26.93
CA GLY A 119 11.15 8.40 -25.56
C GLY A 119 9.67 8.68 -25.36
N PRO A 120 9.33 9.54 -24.38
CA PRO A 120 7.95 9.86 -24.04
C PRO A 120 7.17 10.53 -25.17
N ILE A 121 5.86 10.33 -25.17
CA ILE A 121 4.95 10.93 -26.15
C ILE A 121 4.81 12.44 -25.91
N CYS A 122 4.90 13.22 -26.98
CA CYS A 122 4.34 14.57 -27.01
C CYS A 122 2.90 14.51 -27.51
N TYR A 123 1.94 14.75 -26.67
CA TYR A 123 0.50 14.70 -26.99
C TYR A 123 0.00 15.87 -27.85
N ASN A 124 0.90 16.77 -28.30
CA ASN A 124 0.66 17.77 -29.32
C ASN A 124 1.39 17.46 -30.65
N ASN A 125 2.03 16.29 -30.74
CA ASN A 125 2.65 15.83 -31.99
C ASN A 125 1.69 14.92 -32.75
N PRO A 126 1.24 15.30 -33.97
CA PRO A 126 0.30 14.50 -34.76
C PRO A 126 0.80 13.08 -35.08
N ASP A 127 2.10 12.92 -35.32
CA ASP A 127 2.68 11.61 -35.65
C ASP A 127 2.66 10.67 -34.46
N HIS A 128 2.93 11.19 -33.24
CA HIS A 128 2.83 10.42 -32.01
C HIS A 128 1.37 9.98 -31.75
N LEU A 129 0.42 10.89 -31.97
CA LEU A 129 -1.01 10.59 -31.80
C LEU A 129 -1.50 9.55 -32.80
N ALA A 130 -1.10 9.69 -34.10
CA ALA A 130 -1.42 8.70 -35.13
C ALA A 130 -0.84 7.31 -34.81
N GLN A 131 0.32 7.24 -34.19
CA GLN A 131 0.90 5.97 -33.74
C GLN A 131 0.11 5.35 -32.59
N LEU A 132 -0.36 6.15 -31.61
CA LEU A 132 -1.23 5.66 -30.55
C LEU A 132 -2.53 5.08 -31.10
N GLU A 133 -3.18 5.77 -32.05
CA GLU A 133 -4.40 5.28 -32.68
C GLU A 133 -4.18 3.93 -33.39
N ARG A 134 -3.12 3.83 -34.21
CA ARG A 134 -2.81 2.56 -34.89
C ARG A 134 -2.61 1.42 -33.91
N ARG A 135 -1.86 1.66 -32.81
CA ARG A 135 -1.64 0.65 -31.77
C ARG A 135 -2.93 0.26 -31.06
N SER A 136 -3.73 1.25 -30.66
CA SER A 136 -5.02 1.02 -29.98
C SER A 136 -5.97 0.19 -30.83
N ARG A 137 -6.09 0.50 -32.14
CA ARG A 137 -6.88 -0.29 -33.09
C ARG A 137 -6.34 -1.71 -33.27
N ALA A 138 -5.03 -1.88 -33.32
CA ALA A 138 -4.40 -3.19 -33.50
C ALA A 138 -4.59 -4.09 -32.27
N ILE A 139 -4.40 -3.55 -31.06
CA ILE A 139 -4.58 -4.28 -29.79
C ILE A 139 -6.04 -4.71 -29.63
N ALA A 140 -6.98 -3.85 -29.98
CA ALA A 140 -8.42 -4.12 -29.93
C ALA A 140 -8.89 -5.25 -30.88
N GLN A 141 -8.08 -5.65 -31.87
CA GLN A 141 -8.37 -6.83 -32.69
C GLN A 141 -8.07 -8.16 -32.00
N VAL A 142 -7.35 -8.13 -30.88
CA VAL A 142 -6.82 -9.33 -30.19
C VAL A 142 -7.44 -9.53 -28.82
N PHE A 143 -7.66 -8.44 -28.06
CA PHE A 143 -7.98 -8.49 -26.63
C PHE A 143 -9.30 -7.80 -26.31
N ASP A 144 -10.04 -8.39 -25.36
CA ASP A 144 -11.27 -7.83 -24.80
C ASP A 144 -10.98 -6.83 -23.67
N GLU A 145 -9.75 -6.84 -23.14
CA GLU A 145 -9.29 -5.97 -22.06
C GLU A 145 -7.84 -5.54 -22.30
N VAL A 146 -7.54 -4.28 -22.01
CA VAL A 146 -6.19 -3.70 -22.18
C VAL A 146 -5.85 -2.83 -20.98
N ILE A 147 -4.65 -3.03 -20.43
CA ILE A 147 -4.07 -2.14 -19.42
C ILE A 147 -3.12 -1.15 -20.10
N LEU A 148 -3.26 0.13 -19.77
CA LEU A 148 -2.28 1.17 -20.09
C LEU A 148 -1.32 1.30 -18.90
N ASP A 149 -0.04 1.07 -19.17
CA ASP A 149 1.03 1.26 -18.20
C ASP A 149 1.16 2.75 -17.82
N ASP A 150 1.82 3.05 -16.71
CA ASP A 150 1.96 4.39 -16.12
C ASP A 150 2.72 5.41 -16.98
N TRP A 151 3.06 5.06 -18.18
CA TRP A 151 3.60 5.98 -19.21
C TRP A 151 2.54 6.89 -19.85
N LEU A 152 1.27 6.82 -19.40
CA LEU A 152 0.25 7.79 -19.80
C LEU A 152 0.44 9.11 -19.02
N PHE A 153 1.58 9.74 -19.20
CA PHE A 153 1.93 11.02 -18.61
C PHE A 153 2.70 11.91 -19.60
N THR A 154 2.91 13.17 -19.26
CA THR A 154 3.78 14.05 -20.05
C THR A 154 4.46 15.11 -19.22
N THR A 155 5.75 15.27 -19.45
CA THR A 155 6.57 16.40 -18.96
C THR A 155 7.01 17.31 -20.10
N CYS A 156 6.46 17.11 -21.31
CA CYS A 156 6.89 17.83 -22.52
C CYS A 156 6.71 19.35 -22.39
N THR A 157 7.76 20.09 -22.74
CA THR A 157 7.82 21.55 -22.74
C THR A 157 8.21 22.13 -24.10
N CYS A 158 7.99 21.39 -25.20
CA CYS A 158 8.27 21.89 -26.55
C CYS A 158 7.39 23.12 -26.88
N GLU A 159 7.72 23.83 -27.95
CA GLU A 159 7.03 25.06 -28.36
C GLU A 159 5.50 24.86 -28.49
N LYS A 160 5.05 23.72 -29.03
CA LYS A 160 3.61 23.41 -29.14
C LYS A 160 2.96 23.25 -27.77
N CYS A 161 3.66 22.62 -26.80
CA CYS A 161 3.15 22.45 -25.45
C CYS A 161 3.15 23.77 -24.67
N VAL A 162 4.18 24.60 -24.82
CA VAL A 162 4.25 25.93 -24.23
C VAL A 162 3.13 26.82 -24.79
N ALA A 163 2.94 26.83 -26.10
CA ALA A 163 1.85 27.58 -26.74
C ALA A 163 0.47 27.07 -26.31
N GLY A 164 0.26 25.77 -26.26
CA GLY A 164 -0.99 25.15 -25.83
C GLY A 164 -1.32 25.39 -24.35
N ARG A 165 -0.32 25.48 -23.48
CA ARG A 165 -0.51 25.82 -22.06
C ARG A 165 -1.03 27.24 -21.85
N GLY A 166 -0.55 28.18 -22.62
CA GLY A 166 -0.90 29.60 -22.46
C GLY A 166 -0.60 30.10 -21.04
N LYS A 167 -1.64 30.63 -20.36
CA LYS A 167 -1.53 31.15 -18.98
C LYS A 167 -1.86 30.13 -17.88
N SER A 168 -2.23 28.89 -18.25
CA SER A 168 -2.56 27.84 -17.28
C SER A 168 -1.31 27.37 -16.53
N THR A 169 -1.50 26.76 -15.34
CA THR A 169 -0.42 25.97 -14.71
C THR A 169 -0.10 24.74 -15.56
N TRP A 170 1.07 24.16 -15.38
CA TRP A 170 1.42 22.92 -16.10
C TRP A 170 0.47 21.76 -15.70
N GLY A 171 0.14 21.65 -14.42
CA GLY A 171 -0.79 20.64 -13.94
C GLY A 171 -2.17 20.76 -14.57
N ASP A 172 -2.77 21.96 -14.60
CA ASP A 172 -4.10 22.17 -15.21
C ASP A 172 -4.10 21.95 -16.72
N TYR A 173 -3.01 22.30 -17.39
CA TYR A 173 -2.87 22.07 -18.82
C TYR A 173 -2.71 20.58 -19.15
N ARG A 174 -1.79 19.91 -18.46
CA ARG A 174 -1.47 18.51 -18.73
C ARG A 174 -2.60 17.56 -18.39
N THR A 175 -3.31 17.77 -17.28
CA THR A 175 -4.50 16.98 -16.92
C THR A 175 -5.58 17.08 -17.99
N LYS A 176 -5.90 18.28 -18.49
CA LYS A 176 -6.87 18.47 -19.57
C LYS A 176 -6.40 17.85 -20.89
N LEU A 177 -5.10 18.03 -21.21
CA LEU A 177 -4.50 17.49 -22.43
C LEU A 177 -4.60 15.95 -22.45
N LEU A 178 -4.18 15.30 -21.37
CA LEU A 178 -4.15 13.82 -21.33
C LEU A 178 -5.57 13.25 -21.31
N LEU A 179 -6.49 13.85 -20.58
CA LEU A 179 -7.90 13.44 -20.58
C LEU A 179 -8.51 13.51 -21.99
N ASP A 180 -8.26 14.60 -22.74
CA ASP A 180 -8.72 14.74 -24.13
C ASP A 180 -8.03 13.72 -25.07
N LYS A 181 -6.68 13.61 -24.98
CA LYS A 181 -5.92 12.80 -25.93
C LYS A 181 -6.05 11.31 -25.68
N SER A 182 -6.11 10.86 -24.44
CA SER A 182 -6.37 9.44 -24.16
C SER A 182 -7.75 9.00 -24.68
N LYS A 183 -8.77 9.85 -24.53
CA LYS A 183 -10.08 9.55 -25.12
C LYS A 183 -10.01 9.43 -26.64
N LYS A 184 -9.55 10.48 -27.31
CA LYS A 184 -9.62 10.59 -28.78
C LYS A 184 -8.67 9.66 -29.52
N HIS A 185 -7.50 9.38 -28.95
CA HIS A 185 -6.41 8.69 -29.68
C HIS A 185 -6.07 7.31 -29.10
N ILE A 186 -6.72 6.91 -27.99
CA ILE A 186 -6.55 5.57 -27.39
C ILE A 186 -7.92 4.88 -27.27
N ILE A 187 -8.83 5.44 -26.47
CA ILE A 187 -10.09 4.76 -26.11
C ILE A 187 -11.05 4.68 -27.30
N ASP A 188 -11.36 5.81 -27.94
CA ASP A 188 -12.30 5.83 -29.06
C ASP A 188 -11.82 4.98 -30.25
N PRO A 189 -10.54 5.05 -30.70
CA PRO A 189 -10.01 4.16 -31.74
C PRO A 189 -10.07 2.67 -31.38
N ALA A 190 -9.83 2.30 -30.14
CA ALA A 190 -9.97 0.90 -29.70
C ALA A 190 -11.43 0.45 -29.77
N ARG A 191 -12.36 1.28 -29.30
CA ARG A 191 -13.82 0.99 -29.31
C ARG A 191 -14.45 1.01 -30.69
N GLU A 192 -13.88 1.73 -31.64
CA GLU A 192 -14.30 1.63 -33.05
C GLU A 192 -14.03 0.23 -33.65
N VAL A 193 -12.98 -0.47 -33.18
CA VAL A 193 -12.65 -1.84 -33.60
C VAL A 193 -13.40 -2.87 -32.76
N HIS A 194 -13.40 -2.67 -31.42
CA HIS A 194 -14.05 -3.56 -30.47
C HIS A 194 -14.89 -2.75 -29.47
N PRO A 195 -16.20 -2.54 -29.74
CA PRO A 195 -17.04 -1.69 -28.89
C PRO A 195 -17.12 -2.09 -27.43
N GLY A 196 -16.93 -3.37 -27.10
CA GLY A 196 -16.96 -3.91 -25.76
C GLY A 196 -15.59 -3.96 -25.04
N ILE A 197 -14.54 -3.42 -25.66
CA ILE A 197 -13.19 -3.47 -25.05
C ILE A 197 -13.14 -2.72 -23.73
N ARG A 198 -12.57 -3.35 -22.72
CA ARG A 198 -12.37 -2.78 -21.39
C ARG A 198 -10.99 -2.14 -21.28
N MET A 199 -10.96 -0.85 -20.96
CA MET A 199 -9.72 -0.08 -20.86
C MET A 199 -9.37 0.18 -19.39
N ILE A 200 -8.19 -0.29 -18.97
CA ILE A 200 -7.65 -0.13 -17.61
C ILE A 200 -6.56 0.93 -17.66
N ILE A 201 -6.60 1.92 -16.76
CA ILE A 201 -5.48 2.83 -16.52
C ILE A 201 -4.66 2.34 -15.32
N LYS A 202 -3.33 2.30 -15.44
CA LYS A 202 -2.42 2.04 -14.31
C LYS A 202 -1.88 3.36 -13.80
N TYR A 203 -2.10 3.65 -12.52
CA TYR A 203 -1.53 4.80 -11.84
C TYR A 203 -0.20 4.41 -11.17
N PRO A 204 0.84 5.25 -11.28
CA PRO A 204 2.09 5.04 -10.56
C PRO A 204 1.96 5.41 -9.07
N ASN A 205 2.97 5.05 -8.29
CA ASN A 205 3.05 5.36 -6.86
C ASN A 205 3.40 6.82 -6.53
N TRP A 206 3.78 7.64 -7.52
CA TRP A 206 4.27 9.03 -7.30
C TRP A 206 3.12 10.04 -7.28
N TYR A 207 2.22 9.89 -6.31
CA TYR A 207 1.01 10.73 -6.21
C TYR A 207 1.32 12.22 -5.97
N GLU A 208 2.47 12.57 -5.39
CA GLU A 208 2.88 13.96 -5.15
C GLU A 208 3.11 14.78 -6.44
N GLY A 209 3.33 14.15 -7.55
CA GLY A 209 3.53 14.81 -8.84
C GLY A 209 2.46 14.47 -9.88
N HIS A 210 1.35 13.90 -9.49
CA HIS A 210 0.32 13.41 -10.43
C HIS A 210 -0.18 14.51 -11.37
N ARG A 211 -0.62 15.64 -10.84
CA ARG A 211 -1.15 16.72 -11.66
C ARG A 211 -0.10 17.32 -12.58
N GLU A 212 1.11 17.52 -12.07
CA GLU A 212 2.23 18.06 -12.86
C GLU A 212 2.64 17.13 -14.01
N ASN A 213 2.37 15.82 -13.88
CA ASN A 213 2.56 14.83 -14.92
C ASN A 213 1.33 14.60 -15.81
N GLY A 214 0.18 15.15 -15.42
CA GLY A 214 -1.06 15.13 -16.21
C GLY A 214 -2.11 14.13 -15.78
N TYR A 215 -1.93 13.42 -14.67
CA TYR A 215 -2.96 12.52 -14.13
C TYR A 215 -4.09 13.32 -13.47
N ASP A 216 -5.32 13.04 -13.90
CA ASP A 216 -6.56 13.51 -13.29
C ASP A 216 -7.35 12.34 -12.73
N VAL A 217 -6.99 11.93 -11.51
CA VAL A 217 -7.51 10.70 -10.88
C VAL A 217 -9.03 10.61 -10.91
N LEU A 218 -9.75 11.71 -10.70
CA LEU A 218 -11.21 11.71 -10.72
C LEU A 218 -11.78 11.53 -12.12
N ASN A 219 -11.36 12.39 -13.06
CA ASN A 219 -11.95 12.41 -14.39
C ASN A 219 -11.47 11.21 -15.23
N GLU A 220 -10.22 10.78 -15.09
CA GLU A 220 -9.71 9.57 -15.76
C GLU A 220 -10.42 8.31 -15.25
N THR A 221 -10.66 8.19 -13.93
CA THR A 221 -11.44 7.07 -13.38
C THR A 221 -12.86 7.01 -13.96
N HIS A 222 -13.46 8.16 -14.30
CA HIS A 222 -14.74 8.16 -15.01
C HIS A 222 -14.62 7.80 -16.48
N GLN A 223 -13.51 8.13 -17.12
CA GLN A 223 -13.27 7.90 -18.54
C GLN A 223 -12.85 6.47 -18.86
N PHE A 224 -12.00 5.88 -18.01
CA PHE A 224 -11.58 4.48 -18.13
C PHE A 224 -12.59 3.53 -17.46
N ASP A 225 -12.58 2.26 -17.88
CA ASP A 225 -13.49 1.25 -17.34
C ASP A 225 -13.00 0.65 -16.03
N ALA A 226 -11.68 0.71 -15.79
CA ALA A 226 -11.04 0.21 -14.59
C ALA A 226 -9.70 0.90 -14.32
N MET A 227 -9.17 0.70 -13.10
CA MET A 227 -7.87 1.20 -12.68
C MET A 227 -7.07 0.15 -11.93
N ALA A 228 -5.76 0.11 -12.17
CA ALA A 228 -4.77 -0.58 -11.37
C ALA A 228 -3.85 0.46 -10.70
N VAL A 229 -3.28 0.12 -9.55
CA VAL A 229 -2.49 1.09 -8.76
C VAL A 229 -1.14 0.51 -8.40
N GLY A 230 -0.05 1.26 -8.69
CA GLY A 230 1.31 0.89 -8.35
C GLY A 230 1.57 0.96 -6.84
N ILE A 231 2.19 -0.07 -6.29
CA ILE A 231 2.78 -0.06 -4.94
C ILE A 231 4.24 0.41 -5.01
N GLU A 232 5.05 -0.26 -5.79
CA GLU A 232 6.41 0.10 -6.23
C GLU A 232 7.23 0.85 -5.18
N THR A 233 7.30 0.33 -3.94
CA THR A 233 7.99 1.01 -2.83
C THR A 233 9.50 1.06 -2.99
N ARG A 234 10.06 0.26 -3.91
CA ARG A 234 11.47 0.15 -4.21
C ARG A 234 12.31 -0.32 -3.02
N THR A 235 13.60 -0.51 -3.25
CA THR A 235 14.50 -0.91 -2.16
C THR A 235 14.97 0.27 -1.33
N ARG A 236 14.92 0.13 -0.02
CA ARG A 236 15.41 1.13 0.95
C ARG A 236 16.92 1.35 0.87
N ALA A 237 17.66 0.37 0.36
CA ALA A 237 19.11 0.40 0.42
C ALA A 237 19.75 1.24 -0.69
N THR A 238 19.16 1.26 -1.90
CA THR A 238 19.90 1.73 -3.09
C THR A 238 19.09 2.58 -4.05
N HIS A 239 17.76 2.68 -3.91
CA HIS A 239 16.93 3.35 -4.89
C HIS A 239 16.56 4.77 -4.46
N ASP A 240 16.75 5.76 -5.34
CA ASP A 240 16.41 7.17 -5.11
C ASP A 240 14.90 7.44 -5.10
N GLN A 241 14.09 6.55 -5.71
CA GLN A 241 12.62 6.60 -5.69
C GLN A 241 12.01 5.76 -4.56
N HIS A 242 12.82 5.33 -3.59
CA HIS A 242 12.31 4.60 -2.45
C HIS A 242 11.29 5.43 -1.67
N ILE A 243 10.19 4.78 -1.28
CA ILE A 243 9.14 5.34 -0.44
C ILE A 243 8.87 4.41 0.76
N PRO A 244 8.31 4.93 1.87
CA PRO A 244 7.97 4.10 3.03
C PRO A 244 7.04 2.94 2.66
N ILE A 245 7.30 1.75 3.19
CA ILE A 245 6.57 0.51 2.85
C ILE A 245 5.04 0.69 3.02
N TYR A 246 4.60 1.32 4.10
CA TYR A 246 3.17 1.52 4.38
C TYR A 246 2.47 2.40 3.32
N SER A 247 3.22 3.18 2.53
CA SER A 247 2.66 3.98 1.44
C SER A 247 1.92 3.13 0.42
N GLY A 248 2.38 1.89 0.18
CA GLY A 248 1.69 0.96 -0.71
C GLY A 248 0.23 0.71 -0.31
N TYR A 249 -0.02 0.48 0.98
CA TYR A 249 -1.39 0.35 1.51
C TYR A 249 -2.20 1.65 1.34
N VAL A 250 -1.60 2.79 1.67
CA VAL A 250 -2.26 4.11 1.57
C VAL A 250 -2.72 4.39 0.16
N PHE A 251 -1.87 4.15 -0.85
CA PHE A 251 -2.21 4.37 -2.25
C PHE A 251 -3.37 3.49 -2.69
N GLN A 252 -3.31 2.21 -2.40
CA GLN A 252 -4.37 1.27 -2.76
C GLN A 252 -5.73 1.72 -2.18
N LYS A 253 -5.75 2.12 -0.92
CA LYS A 253 -6.98 2.57 -0.26
C LYS A 253 -7.47 3.92 -0.76
N TRP A 254 -6.55 4.84 -1.08
CA TRP A 254 -6.93 6.16 -1.57
C TRP A 254 -7.53 6.10 -2.98
N TRP A 255 -6.87 5.39 -3.92
CA TRP A 255 -7.38 5.23 -5.28
C TRP A 255 -8.66 4.41 -5.31
N SER A 256 -8.71 3.30 -4.59
CA SER A 256 -9.95 2.50 -4.50
C SER A 256 -11.13 3.30 -3.92
N GLY A 257 -10.85 4.35 -3.14
CA GLY A 257 -11.85 5.27 -2.62
C GLY A 257 -12.52 6.16 -3.67
N VAL A 258 -11.93 6.33 -4.86
CA VAL A 258 -12.54 7.07 -5.98
C VAL A 258 -13.74 6.30 -6.52
N ASP A 259 -13.53 5.05 -6.88
CA ASP A 259 -14.56 4.11 -7.34
C ASP A 259 -14.11 2.67 -7.03
N PRO A 260 -14.57 2.08 -5.90
CA PRO A 260 -14.15 0.74 -5.51
C PRO A 260 -14.48 -0.35 -6.54
N ALA A 261 -15.54 -0.16 -7.35
CA ALA A 261 -15.95 -1.13 -8.37
C ALA A 261 -15.00 -1.14 -9.58
N LYS A 262 -14.28 -0.06 -9.81
CA LYS A 262 -13.32 0.08 -10.89
C LYS A 262 -11.89 -0.31 -10.50
N TRP A 263 -11.58 -0.44 -9.22
CA TRP A 263 -10.28 -0.89 -8.78
C TRP A 263 -10.09 -2.38 -9.03
N VAL A 264 -9.23 -2.73 -9.99
CA VAL A 264 -9.00 -4.12 -10.40
C VAL A 264 -7.81 -4.77 -9.75
N GLY A 265 -6.84 -4.00 -9.23
CA GLY A 265 -5.71 -4.61 -8.57
C GLY A 265 -4.56 -3.68 -8.22
N SER A 266 -3.61 -4.28 -7.53
CA SER A 266 -2.34 -3.69 -7.13
C SER A 266 -1.25 -4.13 -8.11
N TRP A 267 -0.45 -3.17 -8.58
CA TRP A 267 0.71 -3.44 -9.43
C TRP A 267 1.98 -3.42 -8.57
N LEU A 268 2.71 -4.51 -8.61
CA LEU A 268 3.98 -4.68 -7.93
C LEU A 268 5.09 -4.84 -8.95
N ASP A 269 6.25 -4.27 -8.65
CA ASP A 269 7.42 -4.53 -9.46
C ASP A 269 8.65 -4.84 -8.61
N ASN A 270 9.54 -5.66 -9.15
CA ASN A 270 10.80 -6.07 -8.55
C ASN A 270 12.00 -5.34 -9.18
N TYR A 271 11.76 -4.27 -9.92
CA TYR A 271 12.81 -3.49 -10.55
C TYR A 271 13.78 -2.93 -9.51
N THR A 272 15.07 -3.17 -9.69
CA THR A 272 16.16 -2.77 -8.79
C THR A 272 16.14 -3.41 -7.38
N MET A 273 15.38 -4.51 -7.18
CA MET A 273 15.29 -5.19 -5.88
C MET A 273 16.25 -6.37 -5.71
N GLN A 274 17.31 -6.44 -6.51
CA GLN A 274 18.30 -7.51 -6.39
C GLN A 274 18.87 -7.60 -4.96
N GLY A 275 18.82 -8.78 -4.36
CA GLY A 275 19.24 -9.04 -2.98
C GLY A 275 18.33 -8.39 -1.91
N GLN A 276 17.13 -7.93 -2.27
CA GLN A 276 16.18 -7.25 -1.38
C GLN A 276 14.80 -7.93 -1.41
N ASP A 277 14.80 -9.24 -1.24
CA ASP A 277 13.61 -10.10 -1.29
C ASP A 277 12.56 -9.72 -0.22
N ASN A 278 12.98 -9.28 0.96
CA ASN A 278 12.07 -8.78 2.00
C ASN A 278 11.32 -7.51 1.59
N ASP A 279 11.97 -6.60 0.86
CA ASP A 279 11.31 -5.38 0.36
C ASP A 279 10.25 -5.73 -0.70
N TYR A 280 10.51 -6.77 -1.52
CA TYR A 280 9.52 -7.27 -2.47
C TYR A 280 8.33 -7.96 -1.77
N VAL A 281 8.61 -8.83 -0.80
CA VAL A 281 7.57 -9.46 0.04
C VAL A 281 6.74 -8.41 0.79
N ALA A 282 7.37 -7.33 1.23
CA ALA A 282 6.66 -6.23 1.88
C ALA A 282 5.64 -5.53 0.95
N GLN A 283 5.93 -5.39 -0.35
CA GLN A 283 4.94 -4.87 -1.31
C GLN A 283 3.73 -5.80 -1.41
N VAL A 284 3.95 -7.12 -1.43
CA VAL A 284 2.86 -8.10 -1.47
C VAL A 284 1.98 -7.97 -0.23
N TRP A 285 2.57 -7.83 0.97
CA TRP A 285 1.80 -7.61 2.19
C TRP A 285 0.94 -6.34 2.12
N GLN A 286 1.42 -5.24 1.53
CA GLN A 286 0.60 -4.03 1.38
C GLN A 286 -0.61 -4.28 0.47
N ALA A 287 -0.46 -5.08 -0.60
CA ALA A 287 -1.57 -5.47 -1.46
C ALA A 287 -2.58 -6.37 -0.73
N VAL A 288 -2.10 -7.36 0.02
CA VAL A 288 -2.95 -8.27 0.83
C VAL A 288 -3.73 -7.47 1.88
N LEU A 289 -3.07 -6.58 2.62
CA LEU A 289 -3.67 -5.78 3.68
C LEU A 289 -4.63 -4.71 3.14
N ALA A 290 -4.42 -4.24 1.91
CA ALA A 290 -5.39 -3.40 1.22
C ALA A 290 -6.58 -4.19 0.67
N GLN A 291 -6.55 -5.52 0.71
CA GLN A 291 -7.53 -6.44 0.12
C GLN A 291 -7.66 -6.23 -1.40
N SER A 292 -6.51 -6.22 -2.08
CA SER A 292 -6.45 -6.06 -3.53
C SER A 292 -7.23 -7.14 -4.27
N PRO A 293 -8.11 -6.80 -5.22
CA PRO A 293 -8.85 -7.78 -6.02
C PRO A 293 -7.95 -8.69 -6.84
N GLU A 294 -6.84 -8.17 -7.37
CA GLU A 294 -5.81 -8.90 -8.12
C GLU A 294 -4.44 -8.30 -7.79
N ILE A 295 -3.41 -9.13 -7.70
CA ILE A 295 -2.01 -8.71 -7.50
C ILE A 295 -1.29 -8.92 -8.83
N ILE A 296 -0.94 -7.83 -9.51
CA ILE A 296 -0.30 -7.83 -10.82
C ILE A 296 1.21 -7.75 -10.62
N LEU A 297 1.93 -8.77 -11.06
CA LEU A 297 3.38 -8.90 -10.89
C LEU A 297 4.09 -8.43 -12.16
N TRP A 298 4.71 -7.29 -12.11
CA TRP A 298 5.63 -6.80 -13.12
C TRP A 298 7.07 -7.10 -12.69
N SER A 299 7.83 -7.96 -13.41
CA SER A 299 7.34 -8.68 -14.55
C SER A 299 7.62 -10.18 -14.40
N GLY A 300 6.86 -10.98 -15.13
CA GLY A 300 7.09 -12.43 -15.19
C GLY A 300 8.49 -12.79 -15.66
N GLY A 301 9.05 -12.06 -16.61
CA GLY A 301 10.41 -12.28 -17.09
C GLY A 301 11.48 -11.87 -16.06
N HIS A 302 11.25 -10.85 -15.25
CA HIS A 302 12.13 -10.50 -14.15
C HIS A 302 12.12 -11.54 -13.02
N LEU A 303 10.98 -12.17 -12.78
CA LEU A 303 10.85 -13.26 -11.80
C LEU A 303 11.41 -14.59 -12.32
N HIS A 304 11.46 -14.77 -13.66
CA HIS A 304 12.01 -15.98 -14.26
C HIS A 304 13.49 -16.16 -13.93
N HIS A 305 13.96 -17.40 -13.75
CA HIS A 305 15.32 -17.72 -13.31
C HIS A 305 16.43 -17.10 -14.18
N THR A 306 16.14 -16.65 -15.40
CA THR A 306 17.07 -15.93 -16.29
C THR A 306 16.89 -14.42 -16.24
N GLY A 307 16.01 -13.91 -15.41
CA GLY A 307 15.71 -12.49 -15.31
C GLY A 307 16.74 -11.74 -14.45
N PRO A 308 16.86 -10.42 -14.63
CA PRO A 308 17.86 -9.62 -13.93
C PRO A 308 17.58 -9.45 -12.42
N PHE A 309 16.35 -9.70 -11.96
CA PHE A 309 15.91 -9.55 -10.58
C PHE A 309 15.22 -10.81 -10.06
N SER A 310 15.62 -11.97 -10.61
CA SER A 310 14.99 -13.26 -10.30
C SER A 310 15.30 -13.80 -8.90
N ASP A 311 16.28 -13.25 -8.22
CA ASP A 311 16.70 -13.62 -6.87
C ASP A 311 15.63 -13.36 -5.80
N VAL A 312 14.69 -12.45 -6.02
CA VAL A 312 13.55 -12.23 -5.11
C VAL A 312 12.48 -13.35 -5.22
N TYR A 313 12.44 -14.08 -6.32
CA TYR A 313 11.39 -15.07 -6.58
C TYR A 313 11.39 -16.28 -5.63
N PRO A 314 12.53 -16.87 -5.24
CA PRO A 314 12.55 -17.99 -4.31
C PRO A 314 11.83 -17.67 -2.99
N HIS A 315 12.15 -16.56 -2.35
CA HIS A 315 11.51 -16.14 -1.10
C HIS A 315 10.04 -15.79 -1.30
N PHE A 316 9.71 -15.01 -2.33
CA PHE A 316 8.31 -14.71 -2.68
C PHE A 316 7.48 -15.98 -2.87
N ARG A 317 8.02 -16.98 -3.60
CA ARG A 317 7.37 -18.28 -3.84
C ARG A 317 7.10 -19.05 -2.54
N GLU A 318 8.04 -19.02 -1.60
CA GLU A 318 7.87 -19.64 -0.29
C GLU A 318 6.76 -18.98 0.53
N MET A 319 6.57 -17.69 0.37
CA MET A 319 5.57 -16.90 1.10
C MET A 319 4.14 -17.01 0.53
N LEU A 320 3.96 -17.49 -0.71
CA LEU A 320 2.64 -17.56 -1.36
C LEU A 320 1.55 -18.23 -0.52
N PRO A 321 1.79 -19.40 0.13
CA PRO A 321 0.78 -20.03 0.99
C PRO A 321 0.43 -19.17 2.22
N GLU A 322 1.40 -18.42 2.76
CA GLU A 322 1.17 -17.57 3.92
C GLU A 322 0.37 -16.32 3.57
N PHE A 323 0.65 -15.70 2.43
CA PHE A 323 -0.15 -14.59 1.92
C PHE A 323 -1.62 -14.99 1.78
N ASP A 324 -1.91 -16.15 1.14
CA ASP A 324 -3.28 -16.63 0.96
C ASP A 324 -3.96 -16.98 2.28
N ARG A 325 -3.23 -17.62 3.20
CA ARG A 325 -3.72 -17.99 4.53
C ARG A 325 -4.08 -16.74 5.35
N VAL A 326 -3.21 -15.72 5.38
CA VAL A 326 -3.48 -14.47 6.10
C VAL A 326 -4.63 -13.71 5.44
N ALA A 327 -4.69 -13.63 4.11
CA ALA A 327 -5.80 -13.03 3.40
C ALA A 327 -7.16 -13.65 3.81
N GLY A 328 -7.19 -14.97 3.99
CA GLY A 328 -8.38 -15.70 4.48
C GLY A 328 -8.74 -15.46 5.95
N MET A 329 -7.81 -14.91 6.74
CA MET A 329 -8.08 -14.55 8.15
C MET A 329 -8.70 -13.16 8.30
N LEU A 330 -8.53 -12.28 7.31
CA LEU A 330 -8.97 -10.87 7.41
C LEU A 330 -10.50 -10.77 7.39
N THR A 331 -11.06 -10.05 8.36
CA THR A 331 -12.51 -9.94 8.58
C THR A 331 -13.02 -8.54 8.23
N GLY A 332 -13.84 -8.44 7.17
CA GLY A 332 -14.42 -7.15 6.74
C GLY A 332 -13.38 -6.19 6.12
N PRO A 333 -13.80 -4.97 5.76
CA PRO A 333 -12.91 -3.98 5.14
C PRO A 333 -11.93 -3.39 6.16
N PRO A 334 -10.74 -2.95 5.72
CA PRO A 334 -9.80 -2.24 6.57
C PRO A 334 -10.35 -0.90 7.03
N ARG A 335 -10.01 -0.52 8.27
CA ARG A 335 -10.43 0.70 8.96
C ARG A 335 -9.23 1.44 9.54
N GLY A 336 -9.43 2.66 9.99
CA GLY A 336 -8.37 3.43 10.63
C GLY A 336 -8.82 4.87 10.91
N VAL A 337 -7.85 5.68 11.33
CA VAL A 337 -8.04 7.11 11.52
C VAL A 337 -8.18 7.77 10.14
N PRO A 338 -9.25 8.52 9.88
CA PRO A 338 -9.42 9.24 8.63
C PRO A 338 -8.25 10.20 8.38
N VAL A 339 -7.66 10.11 7.19
CA VAL A 339 -6.65 11.05 6.71
C VAL A 339 -7.22 11.77 5.50
N TYR A 340 -7.36 13.09 5.61
CA TYR A 340 -7.92 13.88 4.52
C TYR A 340 -6.87 14.15 3.44
N LEU A 341 -7.00 13.43 2.34
CA LEU A 341 -6.14 13.49 1.17
C LEU A 341 -6.98 13.78 -0.08
N PRO A 342 -7.32 15.07 -0.35
CA PRO A 342 -8.09 15.42 -1.53
C PRO A 342 -7.42 14.97 -2.82
N TYR A 343 -8.20 14.48 -3.80
CA TYR A 343 -7.65 14.05 -5.07
C TYR A 343 -6.94 15.18 -5.82
N GLY A 344 -5.73 14.88 -6.34
CA GLY A 344 -4.88 15.84 -7.02
C GLY A 344 -4.24 16.88 -6.07
N SER A 345 -4.14 16.58 -4.78
CA SER A 345 -3.38 17.36 -3.80
C SER A 345 -1.88 17.03 -3.83
N GLU A 346 -1.10 17.94 -3.29
CA GLU A 346 0.35 17.84 -3.07
C GLU A 346 0.65 18.34 -1.65
N GLY A 347 1.67 17.76 -0.99
CA GLY A 347 1.92 18.12 0.40
C GLY A 347 3.28 17.74 0.95
N GLU A 348 3.28 17.17 2.16
CA GLU A 348 4.47 16.66 2.81
C GLU A 348 4.83 15.31 2.22
N TYR A 349 5.99 15.22 1.59
CA TYR A 349 6.44 14.04 0.84
C TYR A 349 6.39 12.76 1.69
N ASN A 350 5.59 11.78 1.23
CA ASN A 350 5.42 10.47 1.85
C ASN A 350 4.99 10.45 3.33
N ILE A 351 4.43 11.53 3.87
CA ILE A 351 4.09 11.64 5.29
C ILE A 351 3.19 10.50 5.77
N PHE A 352 2.21 10.08 4.97
CA PHE A 352 1.28 9.02 5.34
C PHE A 352 1.97 7.66 5.49
N GLY A 353 2.97 7.38 4.67
CA GLY A 353 3.80 6.19 4.82
C GLY A 353 4.54 6.19 6.15
N TYR A 354 5.15 7.30 6.54
CA TYR A 354 5.84 7.43 7.83
C TYR A 354 4.89 7.34 9.02
N LEU A 355 3.74 8.00 8.98
CA LEU A 355 2.72 7.91 10.04
C LEU A 355 2.22 6.45 10.20
N GLY A 356 1.97 5.75 9.09
CA GLY A 356 1.58 4.35 9.11
C GLY A 356 2.66 3.43 9.66
N MET A 357 3.92 3.59 9.23
CA MET A 357 5.06 2.86 9.80
C MET A 357 5.33 3.23 11.26
N ALA A 358 4.94 4.42 11.70
CA ALA A 358 4.95 4.77 13.11
C ALA A 358 3.88 4.02 13.92
N GLY A 359 2.99 3.24 13.30
CA GLY A 359 1.97 2.43 13.95
C GLY A 359 0.62 3.12 14.11
N ILE A 360 0.34 4.14 13.32
CA ILE A 360 -0.96 4.80 13.26
C ILE A 360 -1.78 4.12 12.14
N PRO A 361 -2.93 3.48 12.46
CA PRO A 361 -3.76 2.84 11.44
C PRO A 361 -4.48 3.90 10.62
N LEU A 362 -4.13 4.06 9.35
CA LEU A 362 -4.64 5.12 8.50
C LEU A 362 -5.80 4.65 7.61
N SER A 363 -6.78 5.53 7.43
CA SER A 363 -7.87 5.39 6.44
C SER A 363 -7.88 6.63 5.54
N PRO A 364 -7.15 6.62 4.40
CA PRO A 364 -7.11 7.77 3.51
C PRO A 364 -8.45 8.00 2.83
N VAL A 365 -8.91 9.24 2.83
CA VAL A 365 -10.19 9.67 2.24
C VAL A 365 -10.01 10.89 1.35
N GLY A 366 -10.56 10.84 0.12
CA GLY A 366 -10.52 11.94 -0.83
C GLY A 366 -11.54 13.05 -0.55
N GLN A 367 -12.53 12.77 0.30
CA GLN A 367 -13.55 13.73 0.73
C GLN A 367 -13.35 14.13 2.18
N PHE A 368 -13.77 15.34 2.54
CA PHE A 368 -13.62 15.83 3.90
C PHE A 368 -14.33 14.92 4.91
N PRO A 369 -13.65 14.42 5.95
CA PRO A 369 -14.23 13.50 6.93
C PRO A 369 -15.20 14.26 7.86
N THR A 370 -16.49 13.93 7.73
CA THR A 370 -17.56 14.56 8.53
C THR A 370 -17.93 13.75 9.77
N GLY A 371 -17.44 12.51 9.89
CA GLY A 371 -17.78 11.61 11.00
C GLY A 371 -17.17 12.04 12.35
N GLY A 372 -17.68 11.44 13.44
CA GLY A 372 -17.31 11.76 14.82
C GLY A 372 -15.90 11.36 15.25
N GLN A 373 -15.17 10.64 14.45
CA GLN A 373 -13.82 10.20 14.76
C GLN A 373 -12.79 11.34 14.63
N ASN A 374 -11.65 11.18 15.31
CA ASN A 374 -10.48 12.00 15.07
C ASN A 374 -10.10 11.95 13.59
N ALA A 375 -9.56 13.04 13.05
CA ALA A 375 -9.12 13.09 11.65
C ALA A 375 -7.78 13.80 11.53
N ILE A 376 -6.94 13.30 10.63
CA ILE A 376 -5.59 13.81 10.35
C ILE A 376 -5.65 14.69 9.10
N PHE A 377 -5.08 15.88 9.23
CA PHE A 377 -4.95 16.89 8.18
C PHE A 377 -3.48 17.22 7.99
N THR A 378 -3.03 17.23 6.75
CA THR A 378 -1.66 17.56 6.36
C THR A 378 -1.69 18.65 5.32
N ARG A 379 -0.55 19.13 4.85
CA ARG A 379 -0.48 20.14 3.79
C ARG A 379 -1.30 19.76 2.53
N HIS A 380 -1.47 18.49 2.24
CA HIS A 380 -2.33 18.01 1.15
C HIS A 380 -3.76 18.53 1.26
N SER A 381 -4.26 18.69 2.48
CA SER A 381 -5.63 19.17 2.73
C SER A 381 -5.88 20.59 2.24
N LEU A 382 -4.83 21.41 2.00
CA LEU A 382 -4.94 22.76 1.42
C LEU A 382 -5.55 22.80 0.01
N ARG A 383 -5.64 21.65 -0.66
CA ARG A 383 -6.40 21.55 -1.93
C ARG A 383 -7.87 21.88 -1.77
N ASP A 384 -8.41 21.76 -0.56
CA ASP A 384 -9.76 22.19 -0.21
C ASP A 384 -9.75 23.68 0.18
N PRO A 385 -10.35 24.58 -0.61
CA PRO A 385 -10.33 26.02 -0.33
C PRO A 385 -11.10 26.40 0.95
N ASP A 386 -12.02 25.53 1.41
CA ASP A 386 -12.84 25.77 2.60
C ASP A 386 -12.31 25.03 3.84
N LEU A 387 -11.07 24.50 3.78
CA LEU A 387 -10.49 23.65 4.81
C LEU A 387 -10.59 24.24 6.21
N ALA A 388 -10.18 25.50 6.41
CA ALA A 388 -10.18 26.14 7.72
C ALA A 388 -11.57 26.18 8.34
N GLY A 389 -12.58 26.61 7.56
CA GLY A 389 -13.98 26.64 8.01
C GLY A 389 -14.52 25.26 8.38
N LYS A 390 -14.19 24.24 7.59
CA LYS A 390 -14.60 22.85 7.84
C LYS A 390 -13.94 22.27 9.09
N MET A 391 -12.65 22.52 9.33
CA MET A 391 -11.96 22.11 10.54
C MET A 391 -12.52 22.81 11.79
N LEU A 392 -12.82 24.10 11.71
CA LEU A 392 -13.48 24.83 12.81
C LEU A 392 -14.87 24.27 13.12
N ALA A 393 -15.65 23.96 12.09
CA ALA A 393 -16.96 23.32 12.27
C ALA A 393 -16.84 21.99 12.99
N ARG A 394 -15.79 21.20 12.66
CA ARG A 394 -15.49 19.95 13.31
C ARG A 394 -15.19 20.13 14.81
N LEU A 395 -14.31 21.08 15.16
CA LEU A 395 -14.01 21.42 16.55
C LEU A 395 -15.22 21.94 17.33
N ARG A 396 -16.11 22.72 16.68
CA ARG A 396 -17.38 23.17 17.27
C ARG A 396 -18.32 22.01 17.59
N ALA A 397 -18.32 21.00 16.74
CA ALA A 397 -19.12 19.78 16.94
C ALA A 397 -18.56 18.84 18.04
N GLY A 398 -17.40 19.15 18.61
CA GLY A 398 -16.79 18.35 19.67
C GLY A 398 -15.85 17.26 19.14
N HIS A 399 -15.49 17.29 17.87
CA HIS A 399 -14.56 16.36 17.27
C HIS A 399 -13.14 16.92 17.28
N ASP A 400 -12.16 16.05 17.41
CA ASP A 400 -10.77 16.44 17.44
C ASP A 400 -10.21 16.64 16.02
N VAL A 401 -9.23 17.51 15.91
CA VAL A 401 -8.46 17.78 14.70
C VAL A 401 -6.99 17.54 15.01
N PHE A 402 -6.37 16.65 14.25
CA PHE A 402 -4.93 16.45 14.28
C PHE A 402 -4.32 17.01 12.99
N MET A 403 -3.39 17.96 13.10
CA MET A 403 -2.74 18.55 11.94
C MET A 403 -1.23 18.57 12.07
N THR A 404 -0.53 18.65 10.93
CA THR A 404 0.92 18.87 10.92
C THR A 404 1.25 20.35 11.11
N TRP A 405 2.43 20.64 11.63
CA TRP A 405 2.97 22.00 11.74
C TRP A 405 3.09 22.68 10.37
N GLU A 406 3.49 21.92 9.34
CA GLU A 406 3.58 22.39 7.96
C GLU A 406 2.22 22.90 7.44
N LEU A 407 1.13 22.16 7.69
CA LEU A 407 -0.21 22.62 7.35
C LEU A 407 -0.56 23.91 8.12
N PHE A 408 -0.29 23.92 9.44
CA PHE A 408 -0.59 25.09 10.26
C PHE A 408 0.07 26.36 9.72
N CYS A 409 1.35 26.32 9.37
CA CYS A 409 2.09 27.44 8.79
C CYS A 409 1.51 27.92 7.45
N LYS A 410 0.92 27.01 6.65
CA LYS A 410 0.35 27.33 5.33
C LYS A 410 -1.12 27.76 5.35
N LEU A 411 -1.81 27.61 6.47
CA LEU A 411 -3.18 28.13 6.60
C LEU A 411 -3.25 29.66 6.52
N GLY A 412 -2.13 30.34 6.71
CA GLY A 412 -2.04 31.79 6.58
C GLY A 412 -2.84 32.54 7.65
N GLU A 413 -3.32 33.74 7.32
CA GLU A 413 -4.17 34.56 8.20
C GLU A 413 -5.59 34.00 8.29
N THR A 414 -5.74 32.90 9.00
CA THR A 414 -7.02 32.27 9.31
C THR A 414 -7.33 32.42 10.79
N GLU A 415 -8.54 32.03 11.19
CA GLU A 415 -8.93 31.99 12.60
C GLU A 415 -7.95 31.17 13.45
N PHE A 416 -7.34 30.11 12.88
CA PHE A 416 -6.34 29.29 13.57
C PHE A 416 -5.07 30.07 13.94
N SER A 417 -4.51 30.86 13.01
CA SER A 417 -3.29 31.62 13.25
C SER A 417 -3.50 32.71 14.30
N ASN A 418 -4.67 33.34 14.28
CA ASN A 418 -5.01 34.43 15.21
C ASN A 418 -5.26 33.93 16.64
N MET A 419 -5.68 32.66 16.81
CA MET A 419 -6.04 32.12 18.12
C MET A 419 -4.90 31.44 18.85
N LEU A 420 -3.97 30.87 18.12
CA LEU A 420 -2.97 29.99 18.73
C LEU A 420 -1.69 30.69 19.13
N ASN A 421 -1.46 31.95 18.80
CA ASN A 421 -0.25 32.70 19.14
C ASN A 421 1.06 31.88 18.97
N LEU A 422 1.04 30.97 17.98
CA LEU A 422 2.22 30.20 17.60
C LEU A 422 2.98 30.97 16.53
N MET A 423 4.29 30.98 16.67
CA MET A 423 5.16 31.66 15.71
C MET A 423 6.17 30.69 15.12
N GLU A 424 6.45 30.85 13.85
CA GLU A 424 7.57 30.23 13.16
C GLU A 424 8.76 31.22 13.19
N PRO A 425 9.63 31.14 14.21
CA PRO A 425 10.75 32.09 14.31
C PRO A 425 11.86 31.78 13.30
N GLY A 426 11.70 30.72 12.50
CA GLY A 426 12.72 30.17 11.62
C GLY A 426 13.79 29.40 12.37
N GLY A 427 14.55 28.59 11.61
CA GLY A 427 15.61 27.73 12.12
C GLY A 427 15.10 26.46 12.80
N SER A 428 16.05 25.69 13.29
CA SER A 428 15.84 24.35 13.81
C SER A 428 16.37 24.21 15.24
N VAL A 429 15.83 23.23 15.95
CA VAL A 429 16.34 22.79 17.25
C VAL A 429 16.81 21.34 17.14
N SER A 430 18.02 21.08 17.63
CA SER A 430 18.61 19.74 17.69
C SER A 430 18.79 19.32 19.16
N SER A 431 18.24 18.17 19.53
CA SER A 431 18.41 17.61 20.88
C SER A 431 18.22 16.10 20.87
N SER A 432 18.86 15.42 21.83
CA SER A 432 18.65 14.01 22.19
C SER A 432 17.78 13.83 23.42
N VAL A 433 17.27 14.91 24.01
CA VAL A 433 16.46 14.88 25.24
C VAL A 433 15.04 15.29 24.91
N PHE A 434 14.10 14.45 25.26
CA PHE A 434 12.67 14.69 25.13
C PHE A 434 12.01 14.82 26.50
N ARG A 435 11.07 15.74 26.60
CA ARG A 435 10.14 15.84 27.71
C ARG A 435 8.76 15.38 27.23
N THR A 436 8.22 14.35 27.85
CA THR A 436 6.82 13.96 27.68
C THR A 436 6.05 14.44 28.89
N ARG A 437 4.91 15.10 28.65
CA ARG A 437 4.09 15.67 29.73
C ARG A 437 2.70 15.07 29.67
N VAL A 438 2.26 14.53 30.78
CA VAL A 438 0.91 14.06 30.95
C VAL A 438 0.33 14.67 32.22
N GLY A 439 -0.53 15.66 32.03
CA GLY A 439 -0.99 16.50 33.14
C GLY A 439 0.15 17.35 33.71
N TRP A 440 0.43 17.20 34.99
CA TRP A 440 1.51 17.92 35.69
C TRP A 440 2.80 17.10 35.87
N ASN A 441 2.80 15.86 35.36
CA ASN A 441 3.95 14.95 35.48
C ASN A 441 4.81 15.02 34.23
N ASP A 442 6.05 15.45 34.38
CA ASP A 442 7.04 15.48 33.32
C ASP A 442 7.96 14.27 33.41
N GLN A 443 8.17 13.59 32.26
CA GLN A 443 9.17 12.53 32.15
C GLN A 443 10.22 12.94 31.10
N LEU A 444 11.49 12.82 31.47
CA LEU A 444 12.60 13.03 30.56
C LEU A 444 13.04 11.70 29.97
N THR A 445 13.13 11.66 28.66
CA THR A 445 13.65 10.51 27.90
C THR A 445 14.86 10.98 27.11
N LYS A 446 15.98 10.27 27.24
CA LYS A 446 17.20 10.53 26.48
C LYS A 446 17.33 9.48 25.37
N SER A 447 17.58 9.94 24.16
CA SER A 447 17.91 9.09 23.02
C SER A 447 19.42 9.00 22.85
N ASP A 448 19.89 8.00 22.13
CA ASP A 448 21.31 7.75 21.80
C ASP A 448 21.87 8.73 20.78
N ARG A 449 20.99 9.46 20.07
CA ARG A 449 21.34 10.44 19.03
C ARG A 449 20.44 11.68 19.10
N PRO A 450 20.90 12.83 18.56
CA PRO A 450 20.04 13.99 18.42
C PRO A 450 19.04 13.84 17.28
N PHE A 451 17.90 14.50 17.40
CA PHE A 451 16.87 14.70 16.39
C PHE A 451 16.72 16.18 16.10
N VAL A 452 16.42 16.53 14.87
CA VAL A 452 16.28 17.91 14.42
C VAL A 452 14.82 18.20 14.08
N PHE A 453 14.27 19.27 14.63
CA PHE A 453 12.91 19.71 14.40
C PHE A 453 12.87 21.18 13.97
N PRO A 454 11.92 21.60 13.13
CA PRO A 454 11.58 22.99 12.95
C PRO A 454 11.29 23.66 14.30
N ARG A 455 11.77 24.88 14.47
CA ARG A 455 11.59 25.60 15.74
C ARG A 455 10.20 26.21 15.82
N ILE A 456 9.42 25.82 16.82
CA ILE A 456 8.12 26.43 17.15
C ILE A 456 8.30 27.30 18.39
N ALA A 457 7.90 28.56 18.31
CA ALA A 457 7.81 29.43 19.47
C ALA A 457 6.36 29.61 19.91
N THR A 458 6.15 29.62 21.23
CA THR A 458 4.84 29.89 21.84
C THR A 458 4.97 31.17 22.66
N THR A 459 4.08 32.14 22.43
CA THR A 459 4.15 33.44 23.12
C THR A 459 3.32 33.49 24.39
N THR A 460 2.36 32.59 24.56
CA THR A 460 1.45 32.57 25.71
C THR A 460 1.18 31.16 26.20
N TRP A 461 0.74 31.10 27.45
CA TRP A 461 0.32 29.88 28.12
C TRP A 461 -1.15 29.59 27.81
N PRO A 462 -1.52 28.74 26.90
CA PRO A 462 -2.57 27.76 27.12
C PRO A 462 -2.30 26.41 26.47
N TYR A 463 -1.11 26.17 25.93
CA TYR A 463 -0.83 24.93 25.20
C TYR A 463 -0.27 23.88 26.15
N ALA A 464 -0.90 22.71 26.17
CA ALA A 464 -0.21 21.54 26.65
C ALA A 464 0.84 21.13 25.62
N ARG A 465 2.11 21.37 25.89
CA ARG A 465 3.21 20.74 25.20
C ARG A 465 3.27 19.29 25.68
N GLU A 466 2.58 18.39 24.99
CA GLU A 466 2.56 16.98 25.38
C GLU A 466 3.91 16.33 25.14
N VAL A 467 4.59 16.72 24.06
CA VAL A 467 5.96 16.33 23.76
C VAL A 467 6.77 17.55 23.36
N ALA A 468 7.95 17.67 23.94
CA ALA A 468 8.92 18.70 23.58
C ALA A 468 10.33 18.10 23.47
N VAL A 469 11.19 18.71 22.65
CA VAL A 469 12.64 18.54 22.72
C VAL A 469 13.20 19.58 23.67
N VAL A 470 14.14 19.16 24.52
CA VAL A 470 14.76 20.01 25.55
C VAL A 470 16.16 20.42 25.13
N ARG A 471 16.44 21.72 25.11
CA ARG A 471 17.77 22.26 24.84
C ARG A 471 18.03 23.45 25.75
N GLU A 472 19.12 23.41 26.55
CA GLU A 472 19.56 24.52 27.41
C GLU A 472 18.41 25.06 28.28
N ASP A 473 17.72 24.21 29.00
CA ASP A 473 16.57 24.53 29.84
C ASP A 473 15.30 25.07 29.13
N ASN A 474 15.31 25.08 27.80
CA ASN A 474 14.13 25.44 26.98
C ASN A 474 13.46 24.23 26.38
N ASP A 475 12.14 24.28 26.35
CA ASP A 475 11.28 23.27 25.70
C ASP A 475 10.77 23.77 24.35
N PHE A 476 11.00 23.00 23.30
CA PHE A 476 10.48 23.27 21.95
C PHE A 476 9.46 22.20 21.56
N GLY A 477 8.27 22.65 21.14
CA GLY A 477 7.13 21.76 20.89
C GLY A 477 7.38 20.75 19.77
N VAL A 478 7.06 19.48 20.05
CA VAL A 478 6.97 18.38 19.07
C VAL A 478 5.51 17.97 18.88
N LEU A 479 4.76 17.79 19.97
CA LEU A 479 3.32 17.58 19.96
C LEU A 479 2.67 18.61 20.86
N LEU A 480 1.84 19.44 20.27
CA LEU A 480 1.05 20.46 20.97
C LEU A 480 -0.41 20.07 20.96
N SER A 481 -1.09 20.21 22.10
CA SER A 481 -2.52 19.97 22.19
C SER A 481 -3.19 21.16 22.87
N VAL A 482 -4.30 21.62 22.30
CA VAL A 482 -5.07 22.74 22.86
C VAL A 482 -6.56 22.43 22.77
N LYS A 483 -7.26 22.60 23.90
CA LYS A 483 -8.73 22.63 23.89
C LYS A 483 -9.19 23.87 23.16
N TYR A 484 -9.95 23.65 22.10
CA TYR A 484 -10.50 24.70 21.29
C TYR A 484 -11.98 24.43 20.98
N LEU A 485 -12.83 25.38 21.37
CA LEU A 485 -14.28 25.16 21.33
C LEU A 485 -14.65 23.89 22.12
N ASN A 486 -15.34 22.95 21.51
CA ASN A 486 -15.76 21.69 22.13
C ASN A 486 -14.79 20.53 21.87
N GLY A 487 -13.84 20.68 20.93
CA GLY A 487 -12.86 19.65 20.55
C GLY A 487 -11.46 19.95 21.02
N THR A 488 -10.51 19.12 20.60
CA THR A 488 -9.07 19.30 20.82
C THR A 488 -8.37 19.45 19.47
N LEU A 489 -7.52 20.46 19.37
CA LEU A 489 -6.59 20.61 18.26
C LEU A 489 -5.23 20.06 18.68
N HIS A 490 -4.73 19.10 17.91
CA HIS A 490 -3.39 18.56 18.03
C HIS A 490 -2.52 19.03 16.86
N ILE A 491 -1.31 19.50 17.15
CA ILE A 491 -0.35 19.92 16.12
C ILE A 491 0.92 19.09 16.29
N LEU A 492 1.28 18.33 15.26
CA LEU A 492 2.52 17.54 15.21
C LEU A 492 3.58 18.30 14.43
N ASN A 493 4.69 18.57 15.08
CA ASN A 493 5.92 19.04 14.46
C ASN A 493 6.75 17.83 14.02
N MET A 494 6.83 17.60 12.71
CA MET A 494 7.61 16.49 12.15
C MET A 494 9.11 16.75 12.28
N PRO A 495 9.95 15.73 12.49
CA PRO A 495 11.38 15.88 12.31
C PRO A 495 11.71 16.37 10.89
N GLU A 496 12.76 17.17 10.73
CA GLU A 496 13.22 17.63 9.40
C GLU A 496 13.49 16.46 8.43
N ASN A 497 14.07 15.38 8.94
CA ASN A 497 14.10 14.10 8.25
C ASN A 497 12.90 13.27 8.72
N SER A 498 11.88 13.14 7.89
CA SER A 498 10.64 12.42 8.25
C SER A 498 10.88 10.96 8.67
N TYR A 499 11.94 10.31 8.17
CA TYR A 499 12.32 8.96 8.58
C TYR A 499 12.69 8.88 10.07
N ASP A 500 13.14 9.99 10.67
CA ASP A 500 13.47 10.07 12.08
C ASP A 500 12.24 9.92 13.01
N LEU A 501 11.02 10.13 12.48
CA LEU A 501 9.80 9.81 13.21
C LEU A 501 9.81 8.35 13.71
N LEU A 502 10.28 7.42 12.88
CA LEU A 502 10.30 5.98 13.19
C LEU A 502 11.31 5.61 14.26
N ARG A 503 12.29 6.49 14.49
CA ARG A 503 13.41 6.28 15.43
C ARG A 503 13.25 7.05 16.73
N LEU A 504 12.14 7.80 16.87
CA LEU A 504 11.84 8.49 18.13
C LEU A 504 11.73 7.47 19.29
N PRO A 505 12.13 7.83 20.51
CA PRO A 505 11.95 6.97 21.67
C PRO A 505 10.49 6.53 21.84
N ALA A 506 10.28 5.28 22.23
CA ALA A 506 8.94 4.70 22.40
C ALA A 506 7.97 5.55 23.25
N PRO A 507 8.38 6.17 24.38
CA PRO A 507 7.48 7.06 25.12
C PRO A 507 6.98 8.25 24.29
N VAL A 508 7.84 8.82 23.45
CA VAL A 508 7.49 9.93 22.54
C VAL A 508 6.51 9.48 21.46
N LEU A 509 6.81 8.35 20.80
CA LEU A 509 5.93 7.77 19.77
C LEU A 509 4.56 7.41 20.33
N ASN A 510 4.50 6.85 21.55
CA ASN A 510 3.25 6.46 22.19
C ASN A 510 2.34 7.67 22.43
N MET A 511 2.91 8.83 22.80
CA MET A 511 2.14 10.07 22.94
C MET A 511 1.56 10.53 21.59
N ILE A 512 2.37 10.51 20.52
CA ILE A 512 1.94 10.87 19.17
C ILE A 512 0.81 9.93 18.69
N ARG A 513 1.03 8.62 18.83
CA ARG A 513 0.04 7.60 18.44
C ARG A 513 -1.28 7.76 19.18
N ARG A 514 -1.22 8.01 20.48
CA ARG A 514 -2.40 8.24 21.31
C ARG A 514 -3.19 9.46 20.84
N ALA A 515 -2.51 10.59 20.59
CA ALA A 515 -3.15 11.79 20.08
C ALA A 515 -3.78 11.58 18.71
N CYS A 516 -3.13 10.81 17.81
CA CYS A 516 -3.68 10.47 16.50
C CYS A 516 -4.88 9.52 16.60
N SER A 517 -4.81 8.51 17.48
CA SER A 517 -5.79 7.42 17.54
C SER A 517 -7.13 7.83 18.17
N GLY A 518 -7.13 8.88 19.02
CA GLY A 518 -8.36 9.47 19.57
C GLY A 518 -9.42 8.44 19.99
N ASP A 519 -10.54 8.47 19.28
CA ASP A 519 -11.73 7.65 19.57
C ASP A 519 -11.58 6.13 19.34
N LEU A 520 -10.43 5.66 18.84
CA LEU A 520 -10.20 4.21 18.72
C LEU A 520 -10.10 3.53 20.09
N GLY A 521 -9.90 4.30 21.18
CA GLY A 521 -9.74 3.78 22.53
C GLY A 521 -8.53 2.86 22.71
N MET A 522 -7.62 2.86 21.72
CA MET A 522 -6.39 2.06 21.74
C MET A 522 -5.34 2.63 20.78
N HIS A 523 -4.09 2.31 21.03
CA HIS A 523 -2.96 2.64 20.16
C HIS A 523 -1.87 1.58 20.25
N LEU A 524 -0.95 1.57 19.28
CA LEU A 524 0.24 0.74 19.34
C LEU A 524 1.25 1.38 20.31
N ALA A 525 1.80 0.61 21.25
CA ALA A 525 2.87 1.03 22.14
C ALA A 525 4.16 0.26 21.83
N GLY A 526 5.30 0.95 21.79
CA GLY A 526 6.60 0.36 21.46
C GLY A 526 7.40 1.15 20.43
N PRO A 527 8.46 0.56 19.84
CA PRO A 527 9.28 1.21 18.82
C PRO A 527 8.50 1.50 17.54
N GLY A 528 9.06 2.34 16.64
CA GLY A 528 8.55 2.59 15.30
C GLY A 528 8.89 1.45 14.32
N GLY A 529 8.49 1.62 13.06
CA GLY A 529 8.70 0.61 12.02
C GLY A 529 7.75 -0.59 12.10
N VAL A 530 6.66 -0.48 12.87
CA VAL A 530 5.60 -1.49 12.93
C VAL A 530 4.29 -0.88 12.46
N GLY A 531 3.80 -1.34 11.32
CA GLY A 531 2.50 -0.93 10.79
C GLY A 531 1.36 -1.62 11.54
N MET A 532 0.29 -0.87 11.81
CA MET A 532 -0.94 -1.40 12.39
C MET A 532 -2.10 -1.21 11.42
N TYR A 533 -2.90 -2.26 11.25
CA TYR A 533 -4.07 -2.27 10.38
C TYR A 533 -5.26 -2.85 11.14
N LEU A 534 -6.43 -2.25 11.00
CA LEU A 534 -7.64 -2.65 11.70
C LEU A 534 -8.64 -3.27 10.72
N PHE A 535 -9.19 -4.42 11.07
CA PHE A 535 -10.20 -5.10 10.27
C PHE A 535 -11.43 -5.44 11.11
N GLY A 536 -12.59 -5.47 10.48
CA GLY A 536 -13.84 -5.88 11.11
C GLY A 536 -14.02 -5.36 12.54
N THR A 537 -14.49 -6.18 13.45
CA THR A 537 -14.61 -5.86 14.87
C THR A 537 -13.56 -6.63 15.67
N GLY A 538 -12.63 -5.90 16.31
CA GLY A 538 -11.63 -6.48 17.22
C GLY A 538 -10.54 -7.30 16.55
N GLN A 539 -10.25 -7.06 15.28
CA GLN A 539 -9.10 -7.67 14.60
C GLN A 539 -8.04 -6.62 14.28
N TYR A 540 -6.82 -6.94 14.65
CA TYR A 540 -5.65 -6.06 14.55
C TYR A 540 -4.53 -6.81 13.82
N VAL A 541 -4.03 -6.25 12.74
CA VAL A 541 -2.86 -6.80 12.05
C VAL A 541 -1.67 -5.92 12.34
N LEU A 542 -0.58 -6.54 12.78
CA LEU A 542 0.70 -5.88 13.04
C LEU A 542 1.75 -6.44 12.08
N TYR A 543 2.46 -5.57 11.40
CA TYR A 543 3.53 -5.94 10.48
C TYR A 543 4.82 -5.25 10.88
N ASN A 544 5.82 -6.03 11.29
CA ASN A 544 7.15 -5.52 11.60
C ASN A 544 7.93 -5.26 10.31
N MET A 545 8.19 -4.01 10.00
CA MET A 545 8.93 -3.55 8.81
C MET A 545 10.41 -3.26 9.13
N ASN A 546 10.88 -3.67 10.33
CA ASN A 546 12.27 -3.53 10.73
C ASN A 546 13.06 -4.81 10.40
N ASP A 547 14.37 -4.64 10.27
CA ASP A 547 15.35 -5.73 10.16
C ASP A 547 15.68 -6.38 11.52
N GLU A 548 15.01 -5.94 12.60
CA GLU A 548 15.23 -6.39 13.97
C GLU A 548 13.95 -6.95 14.59
N THR A 549 14.14 -7.81 15.59
CA THR A 549 13.04 -8.29 16.44
C THR A 549 12.58 -7.19 17.37
N VAL A 550 11.27 -6.91 17.39
CA VAL A 550 10.68 -5.87 18.22
C VAL A 550 9.57 -6.41 19.11
N THR A 551 9.42 -5.84 20.30
CA THR A 551 8.26 -6.09 21.17
C THR A 551 7.36 -4.86 21.16
N VAL A 552 6.08 -5.09 20.85
CA VAL A 552 5.03 -4.05 20.81
C VAL A 552 3.81 -4.50 21.60
N SER A 553 2.96 -3.56 21.96
CA SER A 553 1.70 -3.83 22.65
C SER A 553 0.55 -3.08 22.00
N LEU A 554 -0.58 -3.75 21.82
CA LEU A 554 -1.86 -3.07 21.67
C LEU A 554 -2.27 -2.53 23.03
N ARG A 555 -2.22 -1.21 23.20
CA ARG A 555 -2.53 -0.52 24.46
C ARG A 555 -3.92 0.07 24.40
N PHE A 556 -4.75 -0.32 25.34
CA PHE A 556 -6.15 0.11 25.45
C PHE A 556 -6.31 1.09 26.61
N ASP A 557 -7.14 2.12 26.40
CA ASP A 557 -7.60 3.00 27.46
C ASP A 557 -8.58 2.20 28.36
N GLY A 558 -8.14 1.82 29.56
CA GLY A 558 -8.86 0.92 30.44
C GLY A 558 -8.51 -0.56 30.22
N LYS A 559 -9.25 -1.45 30.86
CA LYS A 559 -9.05 -2.88 30.73
C LYS A 559 -9.68 -3.38 29.41
N PRO A 560 -8.91 -4.03 28.51
CA PRO A 560 -9.50 -4.63 27.33
C PRO A 560 -10.47 -5.76 27.74
N ALA A 561 -11.58 -5.85 27.01
CA ALA A 561 -12.63 -6.81 27.34
C ALA A 561 -12.17 -8.27 27.15
N GLY A 562 -12.54 -9.15 28.08
CA GLY A 562 -12.42 -10.60 27.99
C GLY A 562 -11.01 -11.17 28.16
N SER A 563 -10.97 -12.47 28.48
CA SER A 563 -9.77 -13.30 28.39
C SER A 563 -9.87 -14.13 27.11
N GLY A 564 -8.77 -14.33 26.38
CA GLY A 564 -8.79 -15.20 25.19
C GLY A 564 -8.35 -14.49 23.91
N TRP A 565 -7.52 -13.47 24.04
CA TRP A 565 -6.83 -12.85 22.93
C TRP A 565 -5.94 -13.86 22.21
N ARG A 566 -6.02 -13.90 20.90
CA ARG A 566 -5.30 -14.87 20.06
C ARG A 566 -4.53 -14.19 18.97
N GLU A 567 -3.31 -14.63 18.75
CA GLU A 567 -2.56 -14.39 17.55
C GLU A 567 -2.80 -15.57 16.60
N LEU A 568 -3.41 -15.32 15.45
CA LEU A 568 -3.97 -16.36 14.58
C LEU A 568 -2.94 -17.00 13.64
N VAL A 569 -1.89 -16.28 13.26
CA VAL A 569 -0.89 -16.76 12.28
C VAL A 569 -0.12 -17.96 12.86
N HIS A 570 0.27 -17.89 14.13
CA HIS A 570 1.01 -18.96 14.82
C HIS A 570 0.18 -19.67 15.90
N GLY A 571 -1.10 -19.30 16.07
CA GLY A 571 -1.99 -19.94 17.03
C GLY A 571 -1.67 -19.66 18.50
N ARG A 572 -1.07 -18.50 18.81
CA ARG A 572 -0.62 -18.15 20.17
C ARG A 572 -1.75 -17.50 20.98
N MET A 573 -1.87 -17.91 22.24
CA MET A 573 -2.69 -17.16 23.21
C MET A 573 -1.89 -15.97 23.74
N LEU A 574 -2.51 -14.80 23.80
CA LEU A 574 -1.89 -13.58 24.27
C LEU A 574 -2.39 -13.22 25.67
N ALA A 575 -1.46 -12.89 26.55
CA ALA A 575 -1.78 -12.43 27.90
C ALA A 575 -2.10 -10.94 27.91
N ILE A 576 -3.02 -10.53 28.79
CA ILE A 576 -3.30 -9.15 29.09
C ILE A 576 -2.51 -8.78 30.34
N SER A 577 -1.78 -7.68 30.28
CA SER A 577 -1.19 -7.04 31.46
C SER A 577 -1.88 -5.71 31.73
N GLU A 578 -2.17 -5.43 32.99
CA GLU A 578 -2.73 -4.15 33.40
C GLU A 578 -1.65 -3.33 34.09
N HIS A 579 -1.59 -2.06 33.78
CA HIS A 579 -0.73 -1.13 34.51
C HIS A 579 -1.46 0.20 34.72
N LYS A 580 -1.14 0.84 35.84
CA LYS A 580 -1.62 2.18 36.14
C LYS A 580 -0.54 3.17 35.74
N SER A 581 -0.89 4.09 34.86
CA SER A 581 -0.01 5.20 34.57
C SER A 581 -0.19 6.28 35.62
N GLN A 582 0.93 6.79 36.14
CA GLN A 582 0.93 7.98 37.02
C GLN A 582 0.84 9.29 36.24
N GLU A 583 0.31 9.22 35.03
CA GLU A 583 0.35 10.29 34.05
C GLU A 583 -0.64 11.43 34.31
N ARG A 584 -1.55 11.29 35.28
CA ARG A 584 -2.51 12.33 35.70
C ARG A 584 -2.64 12.39 37.21
N SER A 585 -3.26 13.46 37.72
CA SER A 585 -3.74 13.52 39.11
C SER A 585 -4.59 12.30 39.48
N ASP A 586 -5.33 11.74 38.50
CA ASP A 586 -6.04 10.49 38.61
C ASP A 586 -5.32 9.42 37.77
N PRO A 587 -4.90 8.29 38.38
CA PRO A 587 -4.20 7.24 37.66
C PRO A 587 -5.11 6.64 36.57
N VAL A 588 -4.63 6.65 35.31
CA VAL A 588 -5.31 5.97 34.21
C VAL A 588 -4.86 4.51 34.19
N THR A 589 -5.82 3.60 34.15
CA THR A 589 -5.53 2.19 33.96
C THR A 589 -5.45 1.90 32.46
N TYR A 590 -4.38 1.25 32.05
CA TYR A 590 -4.19 0.72 30.70
C TYR A 590 -4.17 -0.79 30.74
N GLY A 591 -4.66 -1.41 29.68
CA GLY A 591 -4.45 -2.82 29.42
C GLY A 591 -3.64 -3.03 28.17
N ASP A 592 -2.58 -3.82 28.25
CA ASP A 592 -1.68 -4.13 27.17
C ASP A 592 -1.82 -5.59 26.73
N VAL A 593 -1.95 -5.79 25.42
CA VAL A 593 -1.79 -7.09 24.75
C VAL A 593 -0.45 -7.07 24.01
N SER A 594 0.54 -7.71 24.58
CA SER A 594 1.93 -7.64 24.09
C SER A 594 2.30 -8.83 23.23
N LEU A 595 3.12 -8.57 22.22
CA LEU A 595 3.71 -9.62 21.37
C LEU A 595 5.09 -9.18 20.85
N THR A 596 5.93 -10.18 20.57
CA THR A 596 7.24 -9.99 19.95
C THR A 596 7.16 -10.47 18.51
N LEU A 597 7.62 -9.63 17.59
CA LEU A 597 7.63 -9.85 16.15
C LEU A 597 9.07 -9.94 15.66
N ARG A 598 9.40 -10.98 14.92
CA ARG A 598 10.67 -11.12 14.21
C ARG A 598 10.75 -10.10 13.06
N PRO A 599 11.92 -9.88 12.44
CA PRO A 599 12.03 -9.08 11.23
C PRO A 599 11.02 -9.52 10.18
N PHE A 600 10.31 -8.56 9.59
CA PHE A 600 9.30 -8.75 8.54
C PHE A 600 8.16 -9.73 8.89
N GLU A 601 7.96 -10.03 10.18
CA GLU A 601 6.86 -10.88 10.63
C GLU A 601 5.54 -10.13 10.67
N ILE A 602 4.48 -10.81 10.21
CA ILE A 602 3.10 -10.37 10.33
C ILE A 602 2.40 -11.15 11.45
N ALA A 603 1.54 -10.48 12.20
CA ALA A 603 0.69 -11.10 13.21
C ALA A 603 -0.75 -10.61 13.04
N VAL A 604 -1.71 -11.52 13.10
CA VAL A 604 -3.16 -11.23 13.11
C VAL A 604 -3.68 -11.47 14.50
N VAL A 605 -3.97 -10.41 15.23
CA VAL A 605 -4.45 -10.46 16.61
C VAL A 605 -5.97 -10.32 16.61
N GLN A 606 -6.66 -11.28 17.21
CA GLN A 606 -8.10 -11.29 17.38
C GLN A 606 -8.48 -11.10 18.84
N SER A 607 -9.32 -10.10 19.11
CA SER A 607 -9.94 -9.93 20.43
C SER A 607 -10.95 -11.06 20.69
N PRO A 608 -11.18 -11.41 21.96
CA PRO A 608 -12.29 -12.32 22.30
C PRO A 608 -13.61 -11.75 21.79
N ASP A 609 -14.50 -12.62 21.34
CA ASP A 609 -15.85 -12.23 20.90
C ASP A 609 -16.60 -11.51 22.03
N THR A 610 -16.89 -10.23 21.80
CA THR A 610 -17.71 -9.41 22.69
C THR A 610 -19.20 -9.48 22.34
N SER A 611 -19.59 -10.39 21.46
CA SER A 611 -21.00 -10.55 20.99
C SER A 611 -22.00 -11.01 22.04
N GLY A 612 -21.58 -11.21 23.31
CA GLY A 612 -22.41 -11.68 24.43
C GLY A 612 -22.77 -10.64 25.49
N THR A 613 -22.29 -9.38 25.36
CA THR A 613 -22.59 -8.32 26.35
C THR A 613 -22.86 -6.99 25.66
N ARG A 614 -24.07 -6.82 25.19
CA ARG A 614 -24.76 -5.54 25.03
C ARG A 614 -26.21 -5.70 25.49
#